data_ed1738c4996084f6114407f2fe627175
#
_entry.id   ed1738c4996084f6114407f2fe627175
#
_cell.length_a   1.000
_cell.length_b   1.000
_cell.length_c   1.000
_cell.angle_alpha   90.00
_cell.angle_beta   90.00
_cell.angle_gamma   90.00
#
_symmetry.space_group_name_H-M   'P 1'
#
loop_
_entity.id
_entity.type
_entity.pdbx_description
1 polymer ?
#
loop_
_entity_poly.entity_id
_entity_poly.type
_entity_poly.pdbx_seq_one_letter_code
_entity_poly.pdbx_strand_id
1 'polypeptide(L)'
;MSATKIRKAALAYSGGLDTSIIIPWLKENYGCEVVAVAVDVGQAEETSGLKEKALATGACDFHLIDAKEEFAAEYLWPVLRAGAVYEHEYLLGTSTARPIIAKKQVEIALATGCDALSHGCTGKGNDQVRFELAYQALAPELTIVAPWREWTINSREDAIDYAAARNIPVPVTKKEPYSRDRNLWHISHEGGPLEDPAFEPEESMFKLTVDPRNAPDEPERVTIGFEGGYPVEVNGQLLPAADLLVALNAIAARHGVGRIDMVENRLVGIKSRGVYETPGGTLLVQALRALETLTLDRDAMHEKERLALRYAELVYYGQWFSPIREALEAFMEKVTETVTGHVTLKLFKGSAIVVGRRSEHSLYSANLASFNMTGYTAHDATGFIRLFGLPTRGRKRLVPPTDAAVKAGEKLRLEPWG
;
A
#
# COMPACT_ATOMS: atom_id res chain seq x y z
N MET A 1 27.98 19.70 -20.35
CA MET A 1 26.75 20.44 -20.09
C MET A 1 27.03 21.30 -18.88
N SER A 2 26.81 22.62 -18.93
CA SER A 2 26.99 23.51 -17.77
C SER A 2 25.99 23.03 -16.69
N ALA A 3 26.45 22.65 -15.51
CA ALA A 3 25.59 22.29 -14.41
C ALA A 3 24.66 23.49 -14.12
N THR A 4 23.37 23.28 -14.22
CA THR A 4 22.36 24.32 -13.92
C THR A 4 22.57 24.72 -12.46
N LYS A 5 22.89 25.99 -12.21
CA LYS A 5 23.17 26.49 -10.85
C LYS A 5 21.84 26.47 -10.06
N ILE A 6 21.74 25.57 -9.09
CA ILE A 6 20.60 25.50 -8.17
C ILE A 6 20.65 26.72 -7.23
N ARG A 7 19.56 27.42 -7.08
CA ARG A 7 19.42 28.60 -6.20
C ARG A 7 18.65 28.25 -4.93
N LYS A 8 17.60 27.44 -5.07
CA LYS A 8 16.73 27.05 -3.96
C LYS A 8 16.19 25.65 -4.18
N ALA A 9 16.34 24.79 -3.17
CA ALA A 9 15.86 23.40 -3.20
C ALA A 9 14.76 23.17 -2.17
N ALA A 10 13.69 22.47 -2.55
CA ALA A 10 12.71 21.94 -1.61
C ALA A 10 13.13 20.54 -1.18
N LEU A 11 13.27 20.30 0.13
CA LEU A 11 13.65 19.03 0.72
C LEU A 11 12.45 18.35 1.39
N ALA A 12 12.14 17.10 1.00
CA ALA A 12 11.23 16.25 1.77
C ALA A 12 11.86 15.98 3.15
N TYR A 13 11.27 16.55 4.20
CA TYR A 13 11.87 16.64 5.52
C TYR A 13 11.08 15.85 6.57
N SER A 14 11.69 14.83 7.11
CA SER A 14 11.10 14.01 8.19
C SER A 14 11.61 14.37 9.60
N GLY A 15 12.61 15.25 9.69
CA GLY A 15 13.26 15.56 10.97
C GLY A 15 14.20 14.47 11.49
N GLY A 16 14.35 13.35 10.79
CA GLY A 16 15.33 12.31 11.11
C GLY A 16 16.77 12.75 10.87
N LEU A 17 17.74 11.91 11.26
CA LEU A 17 19.16 12.18 11.08
C LEU A 17 19.46 12.52 9.62
N ASP A 18 19.05 11.66 8.69
CA ASP A 18 19.37 11.75 7.27
C ASP A 18 18.88 13.07 6.66
N THR A 19 17.60 13.40 6.86
CA THR A 19 17.04 14.64 6.29
C THR A 19 17.60 15.91 6.97
N SER A 20 18.00 15.82 8.25
CA SER A 20 18.59 16.96 8.95
C SER A 20 19.99 17.28 8.43
N ILE A 21 20.84 16.28 8.14
CA ILE A 21 22.17 16.52 7.58
C ILE A 21 22.16 16.96 6.11
N ILE A 22 21.07 16.66 5.38
CA ILE A 22 20.92 17.08 3.97
C ILE A 22 20.81 18.61 3.85
N ILE A 23 20.20 19.31 4.82
CA ILE A 23 20.07 20.78 4.76
C ILE A 23 21.42 21.46 4.63
N PRO A 24 22.38 21.31 5.57
CA PRO A 24 23.69 21.93 5.41
C PRO A 24 24.48 21.36 4.25
N TRP A 25 24.33 20.06 3.92
CA TRP A 25 25.01 19.47 2.78
C TRP A 25 24.62 20.13 1.45
N LEU A 26 23.33 20.40 1.21
CA LEU A 26 22.87 21.12 0.03
C LEU A 26 23.44 22.54 -0.05
N LYS A 27 23.50 23.24 1.10
CA LYS A 27 24.08 24.58 1.17
C LYS A 27 25.58 24.59 0.87
N GLU A 28 26.32 23.61 1.38
CA GLU A 28 27.77 23.50 1.19
C GLU A 28 28.15 23.10 -0.24
N ASN A 29 27.42 22.17 -0.84
CA ASN A 29 27.78 21.58 -2.14
C ASN A 29 27.16 22.31 -3.33
N TYR A 30 25.97 22.89 -3.16
CA TYR A 30 25.25 23.60 -4.22
C TYR A 30 25.17 25.11 -4.01
N GLY A 31 25.50 25.61 -2.80
CA GLY A 31 25.37 27.03 -2.47
C GLY A 31 23.94 27.54 -2.53
N CYS A 32 22.95 26.66 -2.34
CA CYS A 32 21.54 26.97 -2.49
C CYS A 32 20.85 27.23 -1.15
N GLU A 33 19.70 27.91 -1.19
CA GLU A 33 18.76 27.95 -0.08
C GLU A 33 17.99 26.64 -0.01
N VAL A 34 17.52 26.26 1.21
CA VAL A 34 16.76 25.03 1.40
C VAL A 34 15.44 25.33 2.10
N VAL A 35 14.34 24.96 1.44
CA VAL A 35 12.98 24.94 2.02
C VAL A 35 12.70 23.53 2.50
N ALA A 36 12.46 23.37 3.79
CA ALA A 36 12.11 22.07 4.37
C ALA A 36 10.59 21.86 4.31
N VAL A 37 10.15 20.76 3.74
CA VAL A 37 8.73 20.42 3.55
C VAL A 37 8.40 19.12 4.27
N ALA A 38 7.60 19.20 5.30
CA ALA A 38 7.06 18.08 6.03
C ALA A 38 5.57 17.90 5.69
N VAL A 39 5.13 16.66 5.47
CA VAL A 39 3.75 16.33 5.16
C VAL A 39 3.23 15.36 6.20
N ASP A 40 2.20 15.77 6.94
CA ASP A 40 1.54 14.92 7.94
C ASP A 40 0.53 14.01 7.24
N VAL A 41 0.88 12.73 7.14
CA VAL A 41 0.03 11.63 6.67
C VAL A 41 -0.32 10.66 7.82
N GLY A 42 -0.21 11.12 9.07
CA GLY A 42 -0.56 10.36 10.28
C GLY A 42 0.65 9.78 11.02
N GLN A 43 1.81 10.46 11.00
CA GLN A 43 3.01 10.06 11.75
C GLN A 43 2.94 10.38 13.25
N ALA A 44 1.83 10.94 13.74
CA ALA A 44 1.58 11.30 15.13
C ALA A 44 2.66 12.26 15.71
N GLU A 45 3.31 11.88 16.80
CA GLU A 45 4.27 12.74 17.52
C GLU A 45 5.52 13.10 16.70
N GLU A 46 5.80 12.39 15.60
CA GLU A 46 6.96 12.64 14.74
C GLU A 46 6.91 14.00 14.04
N THR A 47 5.76 14.66 14.01
CA THR A 47 5.58 16.00 13.43
C THR A 47 5.91 17.15 14.41
N SER A 48 6.08 16.86 15.70
CA SER A 48 6.34 17.86 16.74
C SER A 48 7.78 18.41 16.67
N GLY A 49 7.94 19.74 16.79
CA GLY A 49 9.25 20.40 16.84
C GLY A 49 10.04 20.39 15.52
N LEU A 50 9.44 19.96 14.42
CA LEU A 50 10.12 19.90 13.11
C LEU A 50 10.53 21.27 12.59
N LYS A 51 9.70 22.29 12.79
CA LYS A 51 9.99 23.66 12.34
C LYS A 51 11.25 24.23 12.98
N GLU A 52 11.29 24.18 14.30
CA GLU A 52 12.41 24.68 15.10
C GLU A 52 13.69 23.97 14.69
N LYS A 53 13.61 22.66 14.52
CA LYS A 53 14.75 21.83 14.11
C LYS A 53 15.21 22.14 12.70
N ALA A 54 14.32 22.28 11.71
CA ALA A 54 14.67 22.59 10.35
C ALA A 54 15.37 23.94 10.24
N LEU A 55 14.82 24.98 10.90
CA LEU A 55 15.39 26.33 10.91
C LEU A 55 16.73 26.37 11.63
N ALA A 56 16.87 25.71 12.80
CA ALA A 56 18.12 25.60 13.53
C ALA A 56 19.21 24.86 12.74
N THR A 57 18.82 23.96 11.84
CA THR A 57 19.73 23.21 10.95
C THR A 57 20.13 24.04 9.71
N GLY A 58 19.47 25.19 9.47
CA GLY A 58 19.81 26.14 8.42
C GLY A 58 18.87 26.15 7.21
N ALA A 59 17.68 25.59 7.30
CA ALA A 59 16.63 25.82 6.32
C ALA A 59 16.24 27.30 6.31
N CYS A 60 15.97 27.87 5.12
CA CYS A 60 15.51 29.25 5.00
C CYS A 60 14.00 29.37 5.25
N ASP A 61 13.25 28.29 5.07
CA ASP A 61 11.81 28.20 5.33
C ASP A 61 11.39 26.78 5.67
N PHE A 62 10.21 26.63 6.30
CA PHE A 62 9.64 25.36 6.70
C PHE A 62 8.12 25.35 6.49
N HIS A 63 7.63 24.32 5.84
CA HIS A 63 6.21 24.05 5.66
C HIS A 63 5.82 22.70 6.25
N LEU A 64 4.74 22.70 7.05
CA LEU A 64 4.06 21.48 7.52
C LEU A 64 2.66 21.46 6.92
N ILE A 65 2.37 20.43 6.13
CA ILE A 65 1.08 20.27 5.45
C ILE A 65 0.33 19.12 6.13
N ASP A 66 -0.86 19.39 6.66
CA ASP A 66 -1.78 18.33 7.07
C ASP A 66 -2.45 17.72 5.84
N ALA A 67 -2.12 16.50 5.53
CA ALA A 67 -2.63 15.77 4.36
C ALA A 67 -3.36 14.48 4.75
N LYS A 68 -3.73 14.29 6.02
CA LYS A 68 -4.34 13.04 6.51
C LYS A 68 -5.63 12.68 5.80
N GLU A 69 -6.54 13.65 5.63
CA GLU A 69 -7.81 13.40 4.94
C GLU A 69 -7.60 13.13 3.44
N GLU A 70 -6.79 13.94 2.75
CA GLU A 70 -6.44 13.73 1.34
C GLU A 70 -5.74 12.37 1.16
N PHE A 71 -4.84 11.99 2.07
CA PHE A 71 -4.16 10.70 2.04
C PHE A 71 -5.14 9.53 2.16
N ALA A 72 -6.08 9.60 3.09
CA ALA A 72 -7.08 8.56 3.25
C ALA A 72 -8.03 8.49 2.05
N ALA A 73 -8.64 9.62 1.68
CA ALA A 73 -9.70 9.65 0.67
C ALA A 73 -9.19 9.46 -0.77
N GLU A 74 -8.05 10.09 -1.13
CA GLU A 74 -7.58 10.14 -2.52
C GLU A 74 -6.46 9.14 -2.84
N TYR A 75 -5.85 8.52 -1.82
CA TYR A 75 -4.77 7.55 -2.02
C TYR A 75 -5.06 6.19 -1.44
N LEU A 76 -5.51 6.10 -0.18
CA LEU A 76 -5.77 4.80 0.45
C LEU A 76 -7.07 4.16 -0.06
N TRP A 77 -8.15 4.94 -0.19
CA TRP A 77 -9.43 4.40 -0.66
C TRP A 77 -9.38 3.86 -2.08
N PRO A 78 -8.74 4.52 -3.07
CA PRO A 78 -8.52 3.94 -4.39
C PRO A 78 -7.76 2.61 -4.36
N VAL A 79 -6.69 2.51 -3.57
CA VAL A 79 -5.91 1.27 -3.41
C VAL A 79 -6.75 0.16 -2.77
N LEU A 80 -7.53 0.51 -1.73
CA LEU A 80 -8.47 -0.40 -1.08
C LEU A 80 -9.56 -0.87 -2.07
N ARG A 81 -10.24 0.05 -2.76
CA ARG A 81 -11.27 -0.24 -3.76
C ARG A 81 -10.77 -1.13 -4.87
N ALA A 82 -9.54 -0.90 -5.33
CA ALA A 82 -8.90 -1.78 -6.31
C ALA A 82 -8.65 -3.20 -5.77
N GLY A 83 -8.67 -3.41 -4.45
CA GLY A 83 -8.23 -4.66 -3.84
C GLY A 83 -6.73 -4.90 -4.00
N ALA A 84 -5.96 -3.82 -4.14
CA ALA A 84 -4.54 -3.87 -4.44
C ALA A 84 -3.72 -4.30 -3.22
N VAL A 85 -3.15 -5.48 -3.27
CA VAL A 85 -2.27 -6.05 -2.25
C VAL A 85 -1.02 -6.57 -2.96
N TYR A 86 0.15 -6.04 -2.60
CA TYR A 86 1.39 -6.44 -3.24
C TYR A 86 1.85 -7.80 -2.70
N GLU A 87 2.16 -8.72 -3.63
CA GLU A 87 2.58 -10.10 -3.33
C GLU A 87 1.63 -10.83 -2.36
N HIS A 88 0.33 -10.50 -2.42
CA HIS A 88 -0.77 -11.07 -1.62
C HIS A 88 -0.77 -10.74 -0.12
N GLU A 89 0.22 -10.00 0.37
CA GLU A 89 0.41 -9.73 1.80
C GLU A 89 0.52 -8.22 2.11
N TYR A 90 1.35 -7.47 1.37
CA TYR A 90 1.64 -6.08 1.70
C TYR A 90 0.52 -5.13 1.26
N LEU A 91 -0.09 -4.44 2.24
CA LEU A 91 -1.19 -3.49 2.05
C LEU A 91 -0.73 -2.09 1.61
N LEU A 92 0.49 -1.95 1.07
CA LEU A 92 1.02 -0.79 0.36
C LEU A 92 1.14 0.53 1.15
N GLY A 93 1.15 0.52 2.47
CA GLY A 93 1.08 1.75 3.27
C GLY A 93 2.18 2.77 2.99
N THR A 94 3.46 2.36 2.96
CA THR A 94 4.57 3.25 2.59
C THR A 94 4.49 3.66 1.12
N SER A 95 4.18 2.71 0.23
CA SER A 95 4.13 2.96 -1.23
C SER A 95 3.06 3.98 -1.60
N THR A 96 1.94 3.98 -0.89
CA THR A 96 0.82 4.90 -1.09
C THR A 96 1.07 6.29 -0.51
N ALA A 97 1.88 6.38 0.56
CA ALA A 97 2.22 7.67 1.19
C ALA A 97 3.21 8.51 0.36
N ARG A 98 4.13 7.88 -0.39
CA ARG A 98 5.18 8.63 -1.12
C ARG A 98 4.64 9.54 -2.23
N PRO A 99 3.65 9.13 -3.06
CA PRO A 99 3.10 10.01 -4.09
C PRO A 99 2.48 11.29 -3.54
N ILE A 100 1.72 11.24 -2.45
CA ILE A 100 1.12 12.44 -1.85
C ILE A 100 2.19 13.34 -1.22
N ILE A 101 3.17 12.76 -0.52
CA ILE A 101 4.29 13.54 0.04
C ILE A 101 5.05 14.27 -1.08
N ALA A 102 5.36 13.56 -2.18
CA ALA A 102 6.03 14.15 -3.33
C ALA A 102 5.19 15.25 -3.99
N LYS A 103 3.87 15.05 -4.15
CA LYS A 103 2.95 16.05 -4.70
C LYS A 103 2.95 17.33 -3.86
N LYS A 104 2.80 17.21 -2.54
CA LYS A 104 2.80 18.37 -1.63
C LYS A 104 4.15 19.09 -1.63
N GLN A 105 5.25 18.37 -1.72
CA GLN A 105 6.57 18.96 -1.84
C GLN A 105 6.72 19.76 -3.16
N VAL A 106 6.25 19.20 -4.28
CA VAL A 106 6.25 19.89 -5.58
C VAL A 106 5.40 21.17 -5.51
N GLU A 107 4.18 21.10 -4.94
CA GLU A 107 3.31 22.26 -4.76
C GLU A 107 4.02 23.40 -3.99
N ILE A 108 4.70 23.07 -2.90
CA ILE A 108 5.49 24.07 -2.12
C ILE A 108 6.72 24.54 -2.92
N ALA A 109 7.42 23.65 -3.61
CA ALA A 109 8.57 24.01 -4.41
C ALA A 109 8.23 25.07 -5.47
N LEU A 110 7.14 24.86 -6.21
CA LEU A 110 6.63 25.79 -7.20
C LEU A 110 6.18 27.11 -6.58
N ALA A 111 5.42 27.05 -5.47
CA ALA A 111 4.92 28.23 -4.76
C ALA A 111 6.04 29.10 -4.16
N THR A 112 7.16 28.49 -3.77
CA THR A 112 8.30 29.20 -3.14
C THR A 112 9.44 29.50 -4.12
N GLY A 113 9.27 29.17 -5.40
CA GLY A 113 10.26 29.46 -6.45
C GLY A 113 11.53 28.62 -6.34
N CYS A 114 11.41 27.36 -5.85
CA CYS A 114 12.50 26.40 -5.90
C CYS A 114 12.76 25.95 -7.33
N ASP A 115 14.03 25.71 -7.64
CA ASP A 115 14.49 25.16 -8.93
C ASP A 115 15.03 23.73 -8.80
N ALA A 116 14.96 23.15 -7.58
CA ALA A 116 15.32 21.77 -7.31
C ALA A 116 14.44 21.11 -6.25
N LEU A 117 14.36 19.77 -6.33
CA LEU A 117 13.72 18.89 -5.37
C LEU A 117 14.76 17.93 -4.77
N SER A 118 14.67 17.66 -3.48
CA SER A 118 15.58 16.72 -2.80
C SER A 118 14.83 15.82 -1.83
N HIS A 119 15.36 14.63 -1.62
CA HIS A 119 14.84 13.63 -0.67
C HIS A 119 15.97 12.92 0.06
N GLY A 120 15.67 12.36 1.25
CA GLY A 120 16.62 11.63 2.08
C GLY A 120 16.61 10.10 1.88
N CYS A 121 16.08 9.61 0.77
CA CYS A 121 15.96 8.17 0.52
C CYS A 121 17.31 7.55 0.19
N THR A 122 17.61 6.38 0.80
CA THR A 122 18.84 5.63 0.53
C THR A 122 18.85 5.02 -0.87
N GLY A 123 20.04 4.83 -1.46
CA GLY A 123 20.19 4.25 -2.79
C GLY A 123 19.77 2.79 -2.94
N LYS A 124 19.49 2.08 -1.84
CA LYS A 124 19.03 0.68 -1.83
C LYS A 124 17.52 0.53 -1.61
N GLY A 125 16.81 1.62 -1.29
CA GLY A 125 15.37 1.61 -1.00
C GLY A 125 14.51 1.87 -2.24
N ASN A 126 13.26 1.42 -2.22
CA ASN A 126 12.27 1.71 -3.26
C ASN A 126 11.85 3.18 -3.26
N ASP A 127 11.93 3.86 -2.11
CA ASP A 127 11.38 5.19 -1.91
C ASP A 127 12.02 6.25 -2.81
N GLN A 128 13.32 6.13 -3.12
CA GLN A 128 13.97 7.00 -4.10
C GLN A 128 13.25 6.96 -5.47
N VAL A 129 12.86 5.76 -5.92
CA VAL A 129 12.15 5.58 -7.19
C VAL A 129 10.75 6.21 -7.09
N ARG A 130 10.05 6.01 -5.99
CA ARG A 130 8.70 6.55 -5.75
C ARG A 130 8.68 8.07 -5.76
N PHE A 131 9.62 8.71 -5.06
CA PHE A 131 9.76 10.16 -5.07
C PHE A 131 10.12 10.70 -6.46
N GLU A 132 11.15 10.16 -7.08
CA GLU A 132 11.66 10.70 -8.34
C GLU A 132 10.71 10.51 -9.51
N LEU A 133 10.00 9.37 -9.59
CA LEU A 133 8.96 9.19 -10.60
C LEU A 133 7.79 10.16 -10.40
N ALA A 134 7.41 10.44 -9.15
CA ALA A 134 6.40 11.46 -8.85
C ALA A 134 6.88 12.87 -9.24
N TYR A 135 8.12 13.22 -8.93
CA TYR A 135 8.71 14.51 -9.36
C TYR A 135 8.75 14.66 -10.87
N GLN A 136 9.19 13.63 -11.59
CA GLN A 136 9.23 13.63 -13.05
C GLN A 136 7.86 13.77 -13.69
N ALA A 137 6.82 13.22 -13.05
CA ALA A 137 5.45 13.32 -13.54
C ALA A 137 4.84 14.70 -13.27
N LEU A 138 5.18 15.34 -12.13
CA LEU A 138 4.50 16.55 -11.66
C LEU A 138 5.26 17.84 -11.98
N ALA A 139 6.61 17.81 -12.03
CA ALA A 139 7.47 18.96 -12.27
C ALA A 139 8.78 18.53 -12.96
N PRO A 140 8.71 18.06 -14.23
CA PRO A 140 9.87 17.55 -14.96
C PRO A 140 10.96 18.60 -15.21
N GLU A 141 10.64 19.88 -15.06
CA GLU A 141 11.56 20.99 -15.21
C GLU A 141 12.45 21.22 -13.98
N LEU A 142 12.09 20.70 -12.81
CA LEU A 142 12.88 20.87 -11.59
C LEU A 142 14.03 19.87 -11.52
N THR A 143 15.20 20.35 -11.07
CA THR A 143 16.37 19.47 -10.90
C THR A 143 16.17 18.56 -9.68
N ILE A 144 16.43 17.27 -9.83
CA ILE A 144 16.39 16.32 -8.72
C ILE A 144 17.79 16.17 -8.11
N VAL A 145 17.91 16.38 -6.80
CA VAL A 145 19.15 16.16 -6.04
C VAL A 145 18.92 15.04 -5.04
N ALA A 146 19.67 13.96 -5.18
CA ALA A 146 19.59 12.79 -4.33
C ALA A 146 20.90 12.57 -3.55
N PRO A 147 21.08 13.19 -2.38
CA PRO A 147 22.37 13.22 -1.67
C PRO A 147 22.98 11.84 -1.41
N TRP A 148 22.15 10.83 -1.10
CA TRP A 148 22.63 9.46 -0.90
C TRP A 148 23.33 8.82 -2.10
N ARG A 149 23.24 9.40 -3.29
CA ARG A 149 23.98 8.96 -4.50
C ARG A 149 25.19 9.82 -4.81
N GLU A 150 25.37 10.93 -4.07
CA GLU A 150 26.38 11.94 -4.39
C GLU A 150 27.41 12.15 -3.27
N TRP A 151 26.99 12.00 -2.00
CA TRP A 151 27.84 12.25 -0.86
C TRP A 151 28.76 11.07 -0.51
N THR A 152 29.74 11.34 0.36
CA THR A 152 30.71 10.34 0.84
C THR A 152 30.32 9.70 2.18
N ILE A 153 29.15 10.01 2.72
CA ILE A 153 28.60 9.45 3.95
C ILE A 153 28.10 8.04 3.66
N ASN A 154 28.76 7.02 4.21
CA ASN A 154 28.49 5.62 3.89
C ASN A 154 27.87 4.82 5.03
N SER A 155 27.88 5.40 6.25
CA SER A 155 27.39 4.74 7.45
C SER A 155 26.56 5.70 8.32
N ARG A 156 25.82 5.13 9.28
CA ARG A 156 25.08 5.91 10.28
C ARG A 156 26.07 6.66 11.20
N GLU A 157 27.20 6.07 11.48
CA GLU A 157 28.29 6.66 12.25
C GLU A 157 28.81 7.92 11.55
N ASP A 158 29.12 7.84 10.26
CA ASP A 158 29.56 9.00 9.45
C ASP A 158 28.51 10.13 9.48
N ALA A 159 27.21 9.76 9.40
CA ALA A 159 26.12 10.73 9.47
C ALA A 159 26.03 11.42 10.84
N ILE A 160 26.27 10.68 11.93
CA ILE A 160 26.32 11.23 13.30
C ILE A 160 27.53 12.17 13.45
N ASP A 161 28.69 11.77 12.96
CA ASP A 161 29.91 12.60 13.01
C ASP A 161 29.75 13.88 12.21
N TYR A 162 29.14 13.78 11.01
CA TYR A 162 28.80 14.94 10.19
C TYR A 162 27.85 15.89 10.91
N ALA A 163 26.81 15.35 11.59
CA ALA A 163 25.86 16.14 12.35
C ALA A 163 26.52 16.80 13.56
N ALA A 164 27.37 16.07 14.29
CA ALA A 164 28.09 16.58 15.47
C ALA A 164 29.05 17.74 15.11
N ALA A 165 29.79 17.61 14.01
CA ALA A 165 30.69 18.66 13.51
C ALA A 165 29.98 19.96 13.13
N ARG A 166 28.64 19.94 12.95
CA ARG A 166 27.82 21.12 12.57
C ARG A 166 26.82 21.51 13.65
N ASN A 167 26.93 20.94 14.84
CA ASN A 167 26.00 21.17 15.96
C ASN A 167 24.53 20.94 15.60
N ILE A 168 24.25 19.98 14.70
CA ILE A 168 22.87 19.61 14.33
C ILE A 168 22.25 18.85 15.49
N PRO A 169 21.09 19.28 16.02
CA PRO A 169 20.44 18.58 17.11
C PRO A 169 19.83 17.26 16.60
N VAL A 170 20.58 16.19 16.76
CA VAL A 170 20.08 14.84 16.48
C VAL A 170 19.74 14.20 17.80
N PRO A 171 18.51 13.69 17.99
CA PRO A 171 18.23 12.91 19.18
C PRO A 171 19.15 11.68 19.19
N VAL A 172 20.12 11.67 20.09
CA VAL A 172 20.91 10.46 20.39
C VAL A 172 20.00 9.55 21.22
N THR A 173 19.05 8.92 20.57
CA THR A 173 18.24 7.89 21.21
C THR A 173 19.03 6.59 21.23
N LYS A 174 18.92 5.85 22.35
CA LYS A 174 19.39 4.47 22.47
C LYS A 174 19.03 3.73 21.18
N LYS A 175 19.97 2.95 20.66
CA LYS A 175 19.80 2.10 19.47
C LYS A 175 18.46 1.36 19.52
N GLU A 176 17.43 1.95 18.92
CA GLU A 176 16.31 1.13 18.50
C GLU A 176 16.81 0.31 17.30
N PRO A 177 16.79 -1.01 17.37
CA PRO A 177 17.41 -1.85 16.35
C PRO A 177 16.64 -1.81 15.00
N TYR A 178 15.39 -1.35 15.04
CA TYR A 178 14.48 -1.37 13.89
C TYR A 178 14.36 0.01 13.25
N SER A 179 14.36 0.04 11.91
CA SER A 179 13.87 1.18 11.14
C SER A 179 12.35 1.11 11.05
N ARG A 180 11.68 2.26 11.22
CA ARG A 180 10.21 2.35 11.18
C ARG A 180 9.78 3.46 10.24
N ASP A 181 8.66 3.21 9.55
CA ASP A 181 7.92 4.22 8.79
C ASP A 181 6.44 4.12 9.20
N ARG A 182 5.90 5.23 9.71
CA ARG A 182 4.53 5.30 10.23
C ARG A 182 3.71 6.29 9.42
N ASN A 183 2.47 5.91 9.14
CA ASN A 183 1.44 6.78 8.62
C ASN A 183 0.06 6.34 9.13
N LEU A 184 -1.00 6.98 8.66
CA LEU A 184 -2.38 6.68 9.07
C LEU A 184 -2.80 5.23 8.79
N TRP A 185 -2.22 4.59 7.76
CA TRP A 185 -2.57 3.23 7.34
C TRP A 185 -1.83 2.16 8.13
N HIS A 186 -0.55 2.36 8.41
CA HIS A 186 0.31 1.33 8.98
C HIS A 186 1.53 1.87 9.73
N ILE A 187 2.24 0.95 10.34
CA ILE A 187 3.66 1.09 10.69
C ILE A 187 4.44 -0.09 10.14
N SER A 188 5.59 0.17 9.51
CA SER A 188 6.56 -0.84 9.10
C SER A 188 7.69 -0.97 10.11
N HIS A 189 8.24 -2.17 10.25
CA HIS A 189 9.43 -2.49 11.02
C HIS A 189 10.40 -3.25 10.11
N GLU A 190 11.60 -2.72 9.95
CA GLU A 190 12.64 -3.29 9.08
C GLU A 190 14.01 -3.20 9.73
N GLY A 191 14.97 -3.99 9.26
CA GLY A 191 16.38 -3.92 9.65
C GLY A 191 16.69 -4.59 10.99
N GLY A 192 17.96 -4.50 11.39
CA GLY A 192 18.46 -5.10 12.61
C GLY A 192 18.24 -6.61 12.66
N PRO A 193 17.70 -7.17 13.77
CA PRO A 193 17.46 -8.62 13.88
C PRO A 193 16.53 -9.18 12.81
N LEU A 194 15.63 -8.36 12.23
CA LEU A 194 14.70 -8.80 11.18
C LEU A 194 15.41 -9.12 9.85
N GLU A 195 16.67 -8.75 9.67
CA GLU A 195 17.47 -9.11 8.50
C GLU A 195 17.73 -10.62 8.41
N ASP A 196 17.64 -11.33 9.53
CA ASP A 196 17.57 -12.79 9.55
C ASP A 196 16.12 -13.26 9.41
N PRO A 197 15.75 -13.91 8.28
CA PRO A 197 14.37 -14.39 8.10
C PRO A 197 13.94 -15.47 9.12
N ALA A 198 14.88 -16.09 9.82
CA ALA A 198 14.59 -17.08 10.87
C ALA A 198 14.37 -16.45 12.26
N PHE A 199 14.64 -15.15 12.40
CA PHE A 199 14.43 -14.45 13.68
C PHE A 199 12.92 -14.23 13.93
N GLU A 200 12.41 -14.69 15.08
CA GLU A 200 11.03 -14.41 15.51
C GLU A 200 10.92 -12.96 16.01
N PRO A 201 10.01 -12.12 15.45
CA PRO A 201 9.82 -10.75 15.92
C PRO A 201 9.43 -10.70 17.39
N GLU A 202 10.17 -9.89 18.16
CA GLU A 202 9.88 -9.71 19.59
C GLU A 202 8.56 -8.93 19.77
N GLU A 203 7.76 -9.32 20.78
CA GLU A 203 6.50 -8.64 21.07
C GLU A 203 6.69 -7.14 21.39
N SER A 204 7.82 -6.77 22.00
CA SER A 204 8.20 -5.38 22.30
C SER A 204 8.38 -4.49 21.07
N MET A 205 8.56 -5.09 19.89
CA MET A 205 8.73 -4.39 18.62
C MET A 205 7.42 -3.74 18.16
N PHE A 206 6.29 -4.38 18.37
CA PHE A 206 4.97 -3.91 17.93
C PHE A 206 4.55 -2.64 18.68
N LYS A 207 4.00 -1.66 17.97
CA LYS A 207 3.69 -0.32 18.49
C LYS A 207 2.22 0.06 18.39
N LEU A 208 1.49 -0.51 17.43
CA LEU A 208 0.07 -0.22 17.23
C LEU A 208 -0.83 -1.28 17.85
N THR A 209 -0.47 -2.54 17.69
CA THR A 209 -1.32 -3.68 18.05
C THR A 209 -0.93 -4.28 19.41
N VAL A 210 -1.93 -4.58 20.20
CA VAL A 210 -1.76 -5.31 21.46
C VAL A 210 -1.36 -6.76 21.16
N ASP A 211 -0.54 -7.35 22.03
CA ASP A 211 -0.28 -8.79 22.00
C ASP A 211 -1.62 -9.54 22.07
N PRO A 212 -1.93 -10.43 21.11
CA PRO A 212 -3.18 -11.19 21.11
C PRO A 212 -3.48 -11.93 22.41
N ARG A 213 -2.46 -12.33 23.18
CA ARG A 213 -2.60 -12.94 24.50
C ARG A 213 -3.20 -11.98 25.54
N ASN A 214 -2.93 -10.69 25.37
CA ASN A 214 -3.38 -9.61 26.24
C ASN A 214 -4.64 -8.88 25.72
N ALA A 215 -5.14 -9.28 24.55
CA ALA A 215 -6.37 -8.74 23.98
C ALA A 215 -7.59 -9.16 24.81
N PRO A 216 -8.72 -8.40 24.72
CA PRO A 216 -9.94 -8.70 25.48
C PRO A 216 -10.40 -10.16 25.34
N ASP A 217 -10.92 -10.73 26.45
CA ASP A 217 -11.45 -12.08 26.47
C ASP A 217 -12.87 -12.18 25.85
N GLU A 218 -13.52 -11.05 25.65
CA GLU A 218 -14.80 -10.96 24.97
C GLU A 218 -14.64 -10.54 23.51
N PRO A 219 -15.29 -11.23 22.56
CA PRO A 219 -15.24 -10.85 21.16
C PRO A 219 -15.99 -9.55 20.91
N GLU A 220 -15.45 -8.69 20.06
CA GLU A 220 -16.09 -7.45 19.64
C GLU A 220 -16.60 -7.58 18.20
N ARG A 221 -17.76 -6.94 17.91
CA ARG A 221 -18.27 -6.81 16.55
C ARG A 221 -18.11 -5.39 16.07
N VAL A 222 -17.65 -5.25 14.82
CA VAL A 222 -17.60 -3.98 14.11
C VAL A 222 -18.33 -4.13 12.78
N THR A 223 -19.21 -3.17 12.49
CA THR A 223 -19.92 -3.10 11.21
C THR A 223 -19.34 -1.95 10.41
N ILE A 224 -18.96 -2.21 9.16
CA ILE A 224 -18.39 -1.22 8.24
C ILE A 224 -19.37 -1.07 7.07
N GLY A 225 -19.76 0.18 6.80
CA GLY A 225 -20.58 0.56 5.65
C GLY A 225 -19.74 1.05 4.49
N PHE A 226 -20.14 0.67 3.27
CA PHE A 226 -19.49 1.02 2.01
C PHE A 226 -20.48 1.63 1.02
N GLU A 227 -20.00 2.59 0.22
CA GLU A 227 -20.69 3.15 -0.94
C GLU A 227 -19.76 3.14 -2.15
N GLY A 228 -20.14 2.44 -3.23
CA GLY A 228 -19.31 2.34 -4.44
C GLY A 228 -17.92 1.77 -4.20
N GLY A 229 -17.75 0.91 -3.18
CA GLY A 229 -16.47 0.34 -2.76
C GLY A 229 -15.65 1.22 -1.81
N TYR A 230 -16.12 2.41 -1.45
CA TYR A 230 -15.48 3.29 -0.46
C TYR A 230 -16.09 3.10 0.93
N PRO A 231 -15.28 2.97 1.98
CA PRO A 231 -15.79 2.92 3.34
C PRO A 231 -16.27 4.30 3.79
N VAL A 232 -17.48 4.36 4.33
CA VAL A 232 -18.14 5.62 4.74
C VAL A 232 -18.66 5.61 6.18
N GLU A 233 -18.81 4.42 6.77
CA GLU A 233 -19.47 4.25 8.06
C GLU A 233 -18.77 3.20 8.94
N VAL A 234 -18.71 3.46 10.25
CA VAL A 234 -18.32 2.49 11.28
C VAL A 234 -19.39 2.46 12.36
N ASN A 235 -19.97 1.29 12.61
CA ASN A 235 -20.98 1.05 13.65
C ASN A 235 -22.18 2.03 13.61
N GLY A 236 -22.65 2.40 12.41
CA GLY A 236 -23.78 3.32 12.23
C GLY A 236 -23.40 4.79 12.24
N GLN A 237 -22.12 5.14 12.36
CA GLN A 237 -21.63 6.49 12.34
C GLN A 237 -20.90 6.79 11.02
N LEU A 238 -21.40 7.76 10.24
CA LEU A 238 -20.72 8.32 9.08
C LEU A 238 -19.52 9.15 9.55
N LEU A 239 -18.35 8.93 8.96
CA LEU A 239 -17.10 9.57 9.35
C LEU A 239 -16.31 10.03 8.12
N PRO A 240 -15.56 11.16 8.23
CA PRO A 240 -14.51 11.50 7.27
C PRO A 240 -13.49 10.35 7.12
N ALA A 241 -12.79 10.29 6.00
CA ALA A 241 -11.93 9.15 5.67
C ALA A 241 -10.82 8.92 6.71
N ALA A 242 -10.14 9.98 7.13
CA ALA A 242 -9.10 9.87 8.15
C ALA A 242 -9.65 9.42 9.51
N ASP A 243 -10.77 9.98 9.96
CA ASP A 243 -11.39 9.63 11.25
C ASP A 243 -11.92 8.20 11.25
N LEU A 244 -12.50 7.76 10.12
CA LEU A 244 -12.94 6.37 9.92
C LEU A 244 -11.79 5.39 10.11
N LEU A 245 -10.66 5.68 9.49
CA LEU A 245 -9.47 4.84 9.59
C LEU A 245 -8.89 4.85 11.01
N VAL A 246 -8.85 6.00 11.67
CA VAL A 246 -8.43 6.11 13.09
C VAL A 246 -9.31 5.25 13.98
N ALA A 247 -10.63 5.30 13.80
CA ALA A 247 -11.58 4.49 14.56
C ALA A 247 -11.35 2.98 14.35
N LEU A 248 -11.18 2.55 13.09
CA LEU A 248 -10.91 1.14 12.77
C LEU A 248 -9.55 0.68 13.27
N ASN A 249 -8.52 1.53 13.17
CA ASN A 249 -7.20 1.23 13.74
C ASN A 249 -7.30 0.97 15.25
N ALA A 250 -8.02 1.82 16.00
CA ALA A 250 -8.19 1.65 17.43
C ALA A 250 -8.94 0.36 17.80
N ILE A 251 -9.98 0.00 17.03
CA ILE A 251 -10.76 -1.22 17.24
C ILE A 251 -9.91 -2.46 16.97
N ALA A 252 -9.25 -2.51 15.81
CA ALA A 252 -8.46 -3.67 15.39
C ALA A 252 -7.22 -3.85 16.27
N ALA A 253 -6.52 -2.76 16.61
CA ALA A 253 -5.30 -2.77 17.39
C ALA A 253 -5.50 -3.36 18.79
N ARG A 254 -6.59 -3.01 19.50
CA ARG A 254 -6.87 -3.55 20.83
C ARG A 254 -7.19 -5.05 20.84
N HIS A 255 -7.53 -5.63 19.68
CA HIS A 255 -7.70 -7.07 19.48
C HIS A 255 -6.47 -7.76 18.89
N GLY A 256 -5.35 -7.05 18.71
CA GLY A 256 -4.11 -7.58 18.14
C GLY A 256 -4.21 -7.93 16.65
N VAL A 257 -5.19 -7.37 15.92
CA VAL A 257 -5.40 -7.65 14.49
C VAL A 257 -4.52 -6.75 13.62
N GLY A 258 -3.98 -7.30 12.53
CA GLY A 258 -3.33 -6.54 11.46
C GLY A 258 -1.81 -6.67 11.40
N ARG A 259 -1.22 -7.71 12.00
CA ARG A 259 0.21 -8.02 11.90
C ARG A 259 0.50 -8.87 10.67
N ILE A 260 1.51 -8.51 9.91
CA ILE A 260 1.98 -9.21 8.71
C ILE A 260 3.50 -9.28 8.76
N ASP A 261 4.08 -10.45 8.51
CA ASP A 261 5.52 -10.67 8.39
C ASP A 261 5.79 -11.31 7.04
N MET A 262 6.53 -10.62 6.18
CA MET A 262 6.78 -11.11 4.82
C MET A 262 8.17 -10.79 4.31
N VAL A 263 8.63 -11.59 3.36
CA VAL A 263 9.80 -11.32 2.54
C VAL A 263 9.34 -10.89 1.16
N GLU A 264 9.47 -9.61 0.86
CA GLU A 264 9.03 -9.00 -0.39
C GLU A 264 10.16 -8.86 -1.42
N ASN A 265 9.80 -8.76 -2.69
CA ASN A 265 10.73 -8.42 -3.77
C ASN A 265 10.73 -6.91 -3.98
N ARG A 266 11.84 -6.24 -3.65
CA ARG A 266 12.01 -4.80 -3.92
C ARG A 266 12.19 -4.53 -5.42
N LEU A 267 11.74 -3.37 -5.88
CA LEU A 267 11.90 -2.92 -7.26
C LEU A 267 13.36 -2.91 -7.71
N VAL A 268 14.29 -2.61 -6.81
CA VAL A 268 15.74 -2.61 -7.06
C VAL A 268 16.34 -4.01 -7.17
N GLY A 269 15.54 -5.08 -7.15
CA GLY A 269 15.96 -6.46 -7.46
C GLY A 269 16.44 -7.26 -6.25
N ILE A 270 16.30 -6.78 -5.04
CA ILE A 270 16.68 -7.51 -3.81
C ILE A 270 15.44 -7.96 -3.02
N LYS A 271 15.58 -9.04 -2.26
CA LYS A 271 14.59 -9.44 -1.27
C LYS A 271 14.80 -8.68 0.05
N SER A 272 13.72 -8.30 0.70
CA SER A 272 13.75 -7.63 1.99
C SER A 272 12.62 -8.14 2.86
N ARG A 273 12.87 -8.37 4.14
CA ARG A 273 11.84 -8.69 5.11
C ARG A 273 11.31 -7.42 5.73
N GLY A 274 9.99 -7.31 5.77
CA GLY A 274 9.26 -6.27 6.49
C GLY A 274 8.22 -6.90 7.41
N VAL A 275 8.08 -6.34 8.61
CA VAL A 275 6.99 -6.66 9.53
C VAL A 275 6.11 -5.43 9.62
N TYR A 276 4.81 -5.61 9.42
CA TYR A 276 3.85 -4.52 9.31
C TYR A 276 2.73 -4.66 10.32
N GLU A 277 2.27 -3.52 10.84
CA GLU A 277 1.03 -3.44 11.59
C GLU A 277 0.06 -2.56 10.79
N THR A 278 -1.01 -3.15 10.26
CA THR A 278 -2.03 -2.46 9.45
C THR A 278 -3.43 -2.80 9.98
N PRO A 279 -3.76 -2.37 11.20
CA PRO A 279 -4.94 -2.88 11.91
C PRO A 279 -6.26 -2.55 11.19
N GLY A 280 -6.57 -1.30 10.96
CA GLY A 280 -7.80 -0.88 10.27
C GLY A 280 -7.84 -1.32 8.82
N GLY A 281 -6.70 -1.24 8.12
CA GLY A 281 -6.58 -1.69 6.74
C GLY A 281 -6.90 -3.17 6.55
N THR A 282 -6.50 -4.02 7.50
CA THR A 282 -6.83 -5.45 7.49
C THR A 282 -8.34 -5.68 7.58
N LEU A 283 -9.05 -4.93 8.44
CA LEU A 283 -10.51 -5.02 8.53
C LEU A 283 -11.19 -4.56 7.24
N LEU A 284 -10.72 -3.44 6.67
CA LEU A 284 -11.27 -2.87 5.44
C LEU A 284 -11.14 -3.81 4.26
N VAL A 285 -9.95 -4.39 4.06
CA VAL A 285 -9.70 -5.35 2.96
C VAL A 285 -10.59 -6.58 3.09
N GLN A 286 -10.73 -7.15 4.30
CA GLN A 286 -11.59 -8.31 4.53
C GLN A 286 -13.08 -7.97 4.34
N ALA A 287 -13.52 -6.82 4.82
CA ALA A 287 -14.92 -6.39 4.71
C ALA A 287 -15.30 -6.09 3.26
N LEU A 288 -14.47 -5.32 2.54
CA LEU A 288 -14.74 -4.99 1.13
C LEU A 288 -14.82 -6.25 0.27
N ARG A 289 -13.84 -7.14 0.38
CA ARG A 289 -13.84 -8.42 -0.34
C ARG A 289 -15.09 -9.25 -0.05
N ALA A 290 -15.55 -9.25 1.21
CA ALA A 290 -16.79 -9.95 1.57
C ALA A 290 -18.04 -9.31 0.96
N LEU A 291 -18.08 -7.98 0.82
CA LEU A 291 -19.19 -7.27 0.18
C LEU A 291 -19.21 -7.51 -1.33
N GLU A 292 -18.06 -7.50 -1.98
CA GLU A 292 -17.89 -7.80 -3.40
C GLU A 292 -18.47 -9.16 -3.79
N THR A 293 -18.38 -10.16 -2.90
CA THR A 293 -18.97 -11.49 -3.15
C THR A 293 -20.51 -11.48 -3.26
N LEU A 294 -21.17 -10.42 -2.79
CA LEU A 294 -22.61 -10.23 -2.95
C LEU A 294 -22.99 -9.43 -4.19
N THR A 295 -22.16 -8.46 -4.56
CA THR A 295 -22.55 -7.36 -5.46
C THR A 295 -21.93 -7.45 -6.83
N LEU A 296 -20.82 -8.16 -6.99
CA LEU A 296 -20.17 -8.37 -8.27
C LEU A 296 -20.59 -9.71 -8.90
N ASP A 297 -20.81 -9.71 -10.20
CA ASP A 297 -20.89 -10.95 -10.93
C ASP A 297 -19.54 -11.65 -11.05
N ARG A 298 -19.56 -12.93 -11.43
CA ARG A 298 -18.37 -13.77 -11.49
C ARG A 298 -17.25 -13.17 -12.37
N ASP A 299 -17.63 -12.70 -13.56
CA ASP A 299 -16.64 -12.29 -14.56
C ASP A 299 -16.01 -10.94 -14.17
N ALA A 300 -16.82 -9.99 -13.67
CA ALA A 300 -16.36 -8.72 -13.12
C ALA A 300 -15.42 -8.95 -11.91
N MET A 301 -15.79 -9.83 -10.97
CA MET A 301 -14.98 -10.15 -9.82
C MET A 301 -13.63 -10.75 -10.18
N HIS A 302 -13.62 -11.75 -11.09
CA HIS A 302 -12.38 -12.39 -11.52
C HIS A 302 -11.45 -11.45 -12.29
N GLU A 303 -12.01 -10.55 -13.14
CA GLU A 303 -11.19 -9.59 -13.85
C GLU A 303 -10.63 -8.51 -12.92
N LYS A 304 -11.45 -8.04 -11.99
CA LYS A 304 -10.99 -7.11 -10.94
C LYS A 304 -9.82 -7.69 -10.14
N GLU A 305 -9.89 -8.96 -9.72
CA GLU A 305 -8.81 -9.64 -8.99
C GLU A 305 -7.50 -9.71 -9.79
N ARG A 306 -7.57 -9.97 -11.10
CA ARG A 306 -6.38 -9.99 -11.98
C ARG A 306 -5.75 -8.61 -12.10
N LEU A 307 -6.58 -7.58 -12.31
CA LEU A 307 -6.12 -6.21 -12.48
C LEU A 307 -5.65 -5.59 -11.17
N ALA A 308 -6.17 -6.04 -10.02
CA ALA A 308 -5.74 -5.63 -8.69
C ALA A 308 -4.25 -5.92 -8.44
N LEU A 309 -3.73 -7.05 -8.92
CA LEU A 309 -2.31 -7.38 -8.84
C LEU A 309 -1.46 -6.38 -9.62
N ARG A 310 -1.90 -6.02 -10.83
CA ARG A 310 -1.19 -5.02 -11.64
C ARG A 310 -1.28 -3.62 -11.03
N TYR A 311 -2.42 -3.27 -10.45
CA TYR A 311 -2.59 -2.02 -9.73
C TYR A 311 -1.62 -1.95 -8.54
N ALA A 312 -1.51 -3.02 -7.76
CA ALA A 312 -0.60 -3.13 -6.63
C ALA A 312 0.87 -2.94 -7.05
N GLU A 313 1.29 -3.57 -8.16
CA GLU A 313 2.64 -3.39 -8.72
C GLU A 313 2.91 -1.93 -9.09
N LEU A 314 1.98 -1.27 -9.78
CA LEU A 314 2.15 0.13 -10.18
C LEU A 314 2.33 1.05 -8.97
N VAL A 315 1.53 0.86 -7.92
CA VAL A 315 1.65 1.61 -6.66
C VAL A 315 2.98 1.30 -5.98
N TYR A 316 3.34 0.03 -5.86
CA TYR A 316 4.59 -0.40 -5.22
C TYR A 316 5.81 0.16 -5.93
N TYR A 317 5.78 0.23 -7.27
CA TYR A 317 6.86 0.72 -8.12
C TYR A 317 6.88 2.26 -8.28
N GLY A 318 6.03 2.99 -7.58
CA GLY A 318 5.99 4.46 -7.62
C GLY A 318 5.36 5.05 -8.87
N GLN A 319 4.62 4.26 -9.64
CA GLN A 319 3.95 4.67 -10.87
C GLN A 319 2.55 5.22 -10.62
N TRP A 320 2.35 5.94 -9.50
CA TRP A 320 1.05 6.51 -9.13
C TRP A 320 0.47 7.43 -10.20
N PHE A 321 1.28 8.30 -10.78
CA PHE A 321 0.87 9.26 -11.80
C PHE A 321 0.99 8.73 -13.23
N SER A 322 1.01 7.40 -13.43
CA SER A 322 1.09 6.80 -14.76
C SER A 322 -0.29 6.66 -15.40
N PRO A 323 -0.41 6.87 -16.74
CA PRO A 323 -1.68 6.69 -17.45
C PRO A 323 -2.30 5.30 -17.29
N ILE A 324 -1.48 4.26 -17.13
CA ILE A 324 -1.97 2.89 -16.92
C ILE A 324 -2.64 2.74 -15.55
N ARG A 325 -2.10 3.36 -14.49
CA ARG A 325 -2.74 3.34 -13.18
C ARG A 325 -4.09 4.08 -13.23
N GLU A 326 -4.15 5.23 -13.91
CA GLU A 326 -5.39 6.01 -14.08
C GLU A 326 -6.45 5.22 -14.86
N ALA A 327 -6.06 4.52 -15.92
CA ALA A 327 -6.96 3.66 -16.68
C ALA A 327 -7.50 2.50 -15.83
N LEU A 328 -6.65 1.88 -14.99
CA LEU A 328 -7.09 0.85 -14.06
C LEU A 328 -8.01 1.42 -12.97
N GLU A 329 -7.74 2.63 -12.50
CA GLU A 329 -8.62 3.32 -11.54
C GLU A 329 -10.03 3.51 -12.11
N ALA A 330 -10.15 3.99 -13.34
CA ALA A 330 -11.43 4.16 -14.02
C ALA A 330 -12.17 2.80 -14.19
N PHE A 331 -11.44 1.72 -14.46
CA PHE A 331 -12.01 0.37 -14.49
C PHE A 331 -12.54 -0.03 -13.11
N MET A 332 -11.74 0.14 -12.06
CA MET A 332 -12.14 -0.20 -10.70
C MET A 332 -13.36 0.59 -10.26
N GLU A 333 -13.39 1.88 -10.56
CA GLU A 333 -14.53 2.75 -10.28
C GLU A 333 -15.81 2.22 -10.94
N LYS A 334 -15.73 1.90 -12.22
CA LYS A 334 -16.89 1.39 -12.97
C LYS A 334 -17.39 0.05 -12.44
N VAL A 335 -16.50 -0.86 -12.13
CA VAL A 335 -16.88 -2.21 -11.67
C VAL A 335 -17.48 -2.19 -10.27
N THR A 336 -17.03 -1.26 -9.41
CA THR A 336 -17.46 -1.22 -8.00
C THR A 336 -18.66 -0.30 -7.73
N GLU A 337 -19.31 0.31 -8.73
CA GLU A 337 -20.48 1.20 -8.56
C GLU A 337 -21.58 0.59 -7.66
N THR A 338 -21.77 -0.72 -7.73
CA THR A 338 -22.78 -1.46 -6.96
C THR A 338 -22.24 -2.05 -5.66
N VAL A 339 -20.96 -1.86 -5.34
CA VAL A 339 -20.35 -2.37 -4.10
C VAL A 339 -20.74 -1.45 -2.93
N THR A 340 -22.02 -1.48 -2.57
CA THR A 340 -22.66 -0.66 -1.53
C THR A 340 -23.38 -1.58 -0.54
N GLY A 341 -23.16 -1.35 0.75
CA GLY A 341 -23.77 -2.15 1.81
C GLY A 341 -22.92 -2.23 3.07
N HIS A 342 -23.23 -3.17 3.93
CA HIS A 342 -22.63 -3.31 5.25
C HIS A 342 -22.05 -4.69 5.46
N VAL A 343 -20.88 -4.75 6.11
CA VAL A 343 -20.23 -5.99 6.53
C VAL A 343 -19.92 -5.92 8.02
N THR A 344 -20.27 -6.98 8.74
CA THR A 344 -19.96 -7.13 10.16
C THR A 344 -18.83 -8.13 10.34
N LEU A 345 -17.78 -7.68 11.01
CA LEU A 345 -16.63 -8.50 11.43
C LEU A 345 -16.74 -8.77 12.94
N LYS A 346 -16.32 -9.97 13.35
CA LYS A 346 -16.11 -10.34 14.76
C LYS A 346 -14.61 -10.45 14.99
N LEU A 347 -14.10 -9.65 15.93
CA LEU A 347 -12.71 -9.59 16.32
C LEU A 347 -12.49 -10.34 17.62
N PHE A 348 -11.43 -11.12 17.69
CA PHE A 348 -11.03 -11.81 18.90
C PHE A 348 -9.58 -12.28 18.82
N LYS A 349 -8.73 -11.82 19.74
CA LYS A 349 -7.35 -12.31 19.96
C LYS A 349 -6.54 -12.52 18.67
N GLY A 350 -6.32 -11.46 17.91
CA GLY A 350 -5.57 -11.46 16.66
C GLY A 350 -6.37 -11.88 15.41
N SER A 351 -7.61 -12.29 15.60
CA SER A 351 -8.47 -12.76 14.49
C SER A 351 -9.57 -11.76 14.18
N ALA A 352 -9.90 -11.61 12.89
CA ALA A 352 -11.08 -10.92 12.40
C ALA A 352 -11.83 -11.85 11.44
N ILE A 353 -13.11 -12.10 11.69
CA ILE A 353 -13.94 -13.04 10.92
C ILE A 353 -15.20 -12.34 10.46
N VAL A 354 -15.52 -12.42 9.17
CA VAL A 354 -16.80 -11.94 8.62
C VAL A 354 -17.94 -12.80 9.17
N VAL A 355 -18.89 -12.15 9.87
CA VAL A 355 -20.05 -12.82 10.47
C VAL A 355 -21.38 -12.39 9.86
N GLY A 356 -21.38 -11.34 9.03
CA GLY A 356 -22.58 -10.88 8.33
C GLY A 356 -22.23 -9.93 7.20
N ARG A 357 -23.07 -9.90 6.16
CA ARG A 357 -22.99 -8.97 5.04
C ARG A 357 -24.39 -8.69 4.49
N ARG A 358 -24.61 -7.46 4.08
CA ARG A 358 -25.90 -7.02 3.54
C ARG A 358 -25.71 -5.95 2.48
N SER A 359 -26.44 -6.06 1.39
CA SER A 359 -26.47 -5.06 0.30
C SER A 359 -27.83 -5.06 -0.38
N GLU A 360 -28.32 -3.89 -0.77
CA GLU A 360 -29.50 -3.74 -1.63
C GLU A 360 -29.18 -4.12 -3.09
N HIS A 361 -27.89 -4.09 -3.47
CA HIS A 361 -27.36 -4.51 -4.79
C HIS A 361 -26.96 -5.99 -4.81
N SER A 362 -27.41 -6.80 -3.84
CA SER A 362 -27.01 -8.20 -3.74
C SER A 362 -27.50 -9.02 -4.93
N LEU A 363 -26.60 -9.71 -5.59
CA LEU A 363 -26.87 -10.73 -6.60
C LEU A 363 -27.21 -12.09 -5.98
N TYR A 364 -27.04 -12.25 -4.67
CA TYR A 364 -27.34 -13.49 -3.95
C TYR A 364 -28.85 -13.62 -3.75
N SER A 365 -29.42 -14.70 -4.26
CA SER A 365 -30.83 -15.07 -4.05
C SER A 365 -30.90 -16.30 -3.15
N ALA A 366 -31.49 -16.14 -1.96
CA ALA A 366 -31.70 -17.25 -1.04
C ALA A 366 -32.52 -18.39 -1.65
N ASN A 367 -33.52 -18.06 -2.50
CA ASN A 367 -34.35 -19.06 -3.19
C ASN A 367 -33.52 -19.86 -4.20
N LEU A 368 -32.65 -19.21 -4.99
CA LEU A 368 -31.80 -19.90 -5.97
C LEU A 368 -30.66 -20.68 -5.31
N ALA A 369 -30.15 -20.21 -4.20
CA ALA A 369 -29.06 -20.84 -3.45
C ALA A 369 -29.56 -21.99 -2.53
N SER A 370 -30.88 -22.08 -2.31
CA SER A 370 -31.48 -23.13 -1.49
C SER A 370 -31.42 -24.48 -2.18
N PHE A 371 -31.30 -25.56 -1.38
CA PHE A 371 -31.48 -26.93 -1.86
C PHE A 371 -32.91 -27.23 -2.34
N ASN A 372 -33.87 -26.38 -1.96
CA ASN A 372 -35.22 -26.48 -2.49
C ASN A 372 -35.23 -25.99 -3.96
N MET A 373 -35.71 -26.81 -4.88
CA MET A 373 -35.73 -26.55 -6.31
C MET A 373 -36.79 -25.52 -6.72
N THR A 374 -36.91 -24.40 -5.97
CA THR A 374 -37.81 -23.31 -6.27
C THR A 374 -37.13 -22.23 -7.09
N GLY A 375 -37.69 -21.81 -8.18
CA GLY A 375 -37.15 -20.73 -9.05
C GLY A 375 -36.02 -21.15 -9.98
N TYR A 376 -35.70 -22.44 -10.06
CA TYR A 376 -34.66 -23.00 -10.93
C TYR A 376 -35.14 -24.26 -11.65
N THR A 377 -34.96 -24.31 -12.96
CA THR A 377 -35.29 -25.49 -13.78
C THR A 377 -34.04 -26.34 -13.97
N ALA A 378 -33.89 -27.42 -13.19
CA ALA A 378 -32.69 -28.28 -13.22
C ALA A 378 -32.40 -28.85 -14.63
N HIS A 379 -33.41 -28.99 -15.47
CA HIS A 379 -33.26 -29.50 -16.83
C HIS A 379 -32.42 -28.56 -17.73
N ASP A 380 -32.44 -27.25 -17.49
CA ASP A 380 -31.68 -26.26 -18.26
C ASP A 380 -30.15 -26.50 -18.12
N ALA A 381 -29.71 -26.98 -16.97
CA ALA A 381 -28.32 -27.35 -16.74
C ALA A 381 -27.83 -28.46 -17.69
N THR A 382 -28.72 -29.36 -18.14
CA THR A 382 -28.36 -30.46 -19.05
C THR A 382 -27.84 -29.94 -20.38
N GLY A 383 -28.55 -28.95 -20.98
CA GLY A 383 -28.13 -28.31 -22.23
C GLY A 383 -26.83 -27.55 -22.08
N PHE A 384 -26.74 -26.73 -21.05
CA PHE A 384 -25.52 -25.99 -20.72
C PHE A 384 -24.29 -26.90 -20.56
N ILE A 385 -24.41 -27.97 -19.72
CA ILE A 385 -23.30 -28.88 -19.44
C ILE A 385 -22.84 -29.59 -20.72
N ARG A 386 -23.79 -29.99 -21.60
CA ARG A 386 -23.47 -30.64 -22.90
C ARG A 386 -22.64 -29.72 -23.78
N LEU A 387 -23.03 -28.45 -23.92
CA LEU A 387 -22.35 -27.47 -24.76
C LEU A 387 -21.02 -27.03 -24.14
N PHE A 388 -21.02 -26.70 -22.85
CA PHE A 388 -19.83 -26.26 -22.15
C PHE A 388 -18.77 -27.38 -22.07
N GLY A 389 -19.21 -28.63 -21.99
CA GLY A 389 -18.33 -29.81 -21.95
C GLY A 389 -17.78 -30.28 -23.31
N LEU A 390 -18.20 -29.65 -24.45
CA LEU A 390 -17.76 -30.08 -25.79
C LEU A 390 -16.22 -30.12 -25.96
N PRO A 391 -15.43 -29.11 -25.49
CA PRO A 391 -13.99 -29.18 -25.61
C PRO A 391 -13.39 -30.37 -24.86
N THR A 392 -13.89 -30.64 -23.65
CA THR A 392 -13.43 -31.78 -22.82
C THR A 392 -13.78 -33.11 -23.47
N ARG A 393 -14.98 -33.23 -24.02
CA ARG A 393 -15.40 -34.43 -24.78
C ARG A 393 -14.58 -34.59 -26.04
N GLY A 394 -14.33 -33.50 -26.80
CA GLY A 394 -13.49 -33.51 -27.99
C GLY A 394 -12.07 -33.98 -27.70
N ARG A 395 -11.52 -33.59 -26.57
CA ARG A 395 -10.17 -34.01 -26.14
C ARG A 395 -10.06 -35.53 -25.89
N LYS A 396 -11.11 -36.19 -25.39
CA LYS A 396 -11.14 -37.64 -25.22
C LYS A 396 -11.17 -38.43 -26.55
N ARG A 397 -11.45 -37.78 -27.65
CA ARG A 397 -11.40 -38.37 -29.00
C ARG A 397 -10.00 -38.32 -29.60
N LEU A 398 -9.06 -37.64 -28.94
CA LEU A 398 -7.65 -37.72 -29.25
C LEU A 398 -7.11 -39.04 -28.75
N VAL A 399 -6.89 -39.96 -29.65
CA VAL A 399 -6.35 -41.29 -29.33
C VAL A 399 -4.83 -41.21 -29.40
N PRO A 400 -4.13 -41.44 -28.27
CA PRO A 400 -2.69 -41.56 -28.32
C PRO A 400 -2.29 -42.77 -29.17
N PRO A 401 -1.24 -42.66 -29.99
CA PRO A 401 -0.76 -43.80 -30.76
C PRO A 401 -0.30 -44.91 -29.79
N THR A 402 -0.56 -46.16 -30.15
CA THR A 402 -0.01 -47.31 -29.42
C THR A 402 1.52 -47.34 -29.57
N ASP A 403 2.23 -48.02 -28.68
CA ASP A 403 3.69 -48.13 -28.76
C ASP A 403 4.18 -48.67 -30.12
N ALA A 404 3.40 -49.55 -30.77
CA ALA A 404 3.67 -50.02 -32.12
C ALA A 404 3.47 -48.91 -33.17
N ALA A 405 2.41 -48.13 -33.04
CA ALA A 405 2.14 -47.00 -33.93
C ALA A 405 3.14 -45.85 -33.77
N VAL A 406 3.62 -45.59 -32.55
CA VAL A 406 4.70 -44.63 -32.30
C VAL A 406 5.99 -45.07 -33.00
N LYS A 407 6.32 -46.34 -32.92
CA LYS A 407 7.48 -46.91 -33.65
C LYS A 407 7.34 -46.85 -35.18
N ALA A 408 6.10 -46.84 -35.68
CA ALA A 408 5.80 -46.66 -37.09
C ALA A 408 5.68 -45.19 -37.53
N GLY A 409 5.89 -44.21 -36.61
CA GLY A 409 5.81 -42.78 -36.91
C GLY A 409 4.40 -42.20 -36.94
N GLU A 410 3.41 -42.93 -36.44
CA GLU A 410 2.05 -42.42 -36.36
C GLU A 410 1.94 -41.32 -35.28
N LYS A 411 1.15 -40.28 -35.61
CA LYS A 411 0.88 -39.15 -34.69
C LYS A 411 -0.51 -39.30 -34.06
N LEU A 412 -0.72 -38.54 -33.00
CA LEU A 412 -2.02 -38.35 -32.35
C LEU A 412 -3.10 -38.07 -33.41
N ARG A 413 -4.21 -38.83 -33.38
CA ARG A 413 -5.33 -38.66 -34.34
C ARG A 413 -6.64 -38.45 -33.58
N LEU A 414 -7.59 -37.77 -34.23
CA LEU A 414 -8.97 -37.57 -33.78
C LEU A 414 -9.86 -38.69 -34.34
N GLU A 415 -10.61 -39.34 -33.48
CA GLU A 415 -11.69 -40.21 -33.93
C GLU A 415 -12.90 -39.38 -34.39
N PRO A 416 -13.65 -39.84 -35.44
CA PRO A 416 -14.85 -39.15 -35.89
C PRO A 416 -15.93 -39.02 -34.82
N TRP A 417 -16.76 -38.01 -34.88
CA TRP A 417 -17.98 -37.94 -34.08
C TRP A 417 -18.88 -39.10 -34.48
N GLY A 418 -19.22 -39.98 -33.52
CA GLY A 418 -20.23 -41.01 -33.73
C GLY A 418 -21.62 -40.45 -33.59
#